data_6378f09b5010748930dfd25fd9a6ab39
#
_entry.id   6378f09b5010748930dfd25fd9a6ab39
#
_cell.length_a   1.000
_cell.length_b   1.000
_cell.length_c   1.000
_cell.angle_alpha   90.00
_cell.angle_beta   90.00
_cell.angle_gamma   90.00
#
_symmetry.space_group_name_H-M   'P 1'
#
loop_
_entity.id
_entity.type
_entity.pdbx_description
1 polymer ?
#
loop_
_entity_poly.entity_id
_entity_poly.type
_entity_poly.pdbx_seq_one_letter_code
_entity_poly.pdbx_strand_id
1 'polypeptide(L)'
;TMDLWHMDIKRFSDAYKSPKFTLERVTENYEAYYDIHYPGEERTSARGENKSPIYDWHKEHGAVFGEKAAWERVNYYHNPNDKQLDQSLRPNGWPGKNWHPAVAAEHHATRDTAGLFDESSFAKIKVSGLRSGEFLTLLCANNVVKGVGKTTYTQALNKRGGIESDYTITQVAESEFLIITGTAFLNHDKGWLEKQMREHNFDQVVIEDITKQLACFGIWGPNARKILEKVTDADLSNEGFGFMHSKLIQIKGIQLRATRITYVGELGWELYIPVKDSLVIWLALLVAGKDLGIRTCGYRAIESLRLEKGYRAWAGEINSET
;
A
#
# COMPACT_ATOMS: atom_id res chain seq x y z
N THR A 1 -12.02 -7.13 -27.52
CA THR A 1 -10.55 -7.23 -27.55
C THR A 1 -10.07 -7.71 -26.20
N MET A 2 -9.28 -8.77 -26.21
CA MET A 2 -8.67 -9.38 -25.02
C MET A 2 -7.67 -8.40 -24.40
N ASP A 3 -7.62 -8.33 -23.07
CA ASP A 3 -6.54 -7.63 -22.38
C ASP A 3 -5.23 -8.39 -22.61
N LEU A 4 -4.24 -7.69 -23.16
CA LEU A 4 -2.93 -8.26 -23.47
C LEU A 4 -1.83 -7.88 -22.48
N TRP A 5 -2.18 -7.17 -21.38
CA TRP A 5 -1.18 -6.75 -20.41
C TRP A 5 -0.37 -7.92 -19.84
N HIS A 6 -1.02 -9.05 -19.59
CA HIS A 6 -0.36 -10.25 -19.10
C HIS A 6 0.69 -10.84 -20.05
N MET A 7 0.63 -10.45 -21.33
CA MET A 7 1.58 -10.81 -22.37
C MET A 7 2.61 -9.71 -22.66
N ASP A 8 2.44 -8.51 -22.12
CA ASP A 8 3.36 -7.39 -22.36
C ASP A 8 4.61 -7.52 -21.48
N ILE A 9 5.79 -7.45 -22.11
CA ILE A 9 7.07 -7.47 -21.41
C ILE A 9 7.21 -6.30 -20.41
N LYS A 10 6.53 -5.19 -20.63
CA LYS A 10 6.54 -4.02 -19.74
C LYS A 10 5.92 -4.30 -18.36
N ARG A 11 5.17 -5.40 -18.21
CA ARG A 11 4.62 -5.80 -16.90
C ARG A 11 5.69 -6.18 -15.89
N PHE A 12 6.87 -6.56 -16.35
CA PHE A 12 7.97 -6.93 -15.46
C PHE A 12 8.60 -5.67 -14.85
N SER A 13 8.90 -5.75 -13.56
CA SER A 13 9.62 -4.68 -12.85
C SER A 13 11.05 -4.53 -13.37
N ASP A 14 11.68 -3.39 -13.06
CA ASP A 14 13.07 -3.13 -13.44
C ASP A 14 14.06 -4.16 -12.88
N ALA A 15 13.70 -4.90 -11.84
CA ALA A 15 14.49 -6.00 -11.30
C ALA A 15 14.84 -7.06 -12.39
N TYR A 16 13.92 -7.30 -13.33
CA TYR A 16 14.13 -8.24 -14.43
C TYR A 16 15.15 -7.78 -15.48
N LYS A 17 15.63 -6.53 -15.39
CA LYS A 17 16.78 -6.06 -16.18
C LYS A 17 18.10 -6.65 -15.69
N SER A 18 18.16 -7.18 -14.46
CA SER A 18 19.30 -7.90 -13.92
C SER A 18 19.30 -9.34 -14.42
N PRO A 19 20.35 -9.80 -15.16
CA PRO A 19 20.46 -11.19 -15.58
C PRO A 19 20.45 -12.17 -14.41
N LYS A 20 21.08 -11.79 -13.29
CA LYS A 20 21.09 -12.60 -12.07
C LYS A 20 19.69 -12.80 -11.51
N PHE A 21 18.95 -11.71 -11.29
CA PHE A 21 17.57 -11.75 -10.80
C PHE A 21 16.69 -12.62 -11.71
N THR A 22 16.79 -12.38 -13.03
CA THR A 22 16.00 -13.13 -14.02
C THR A 22 16.32 -14.63 -13.99
N LEU A 23 17.62 -14.98 -13.96
CA LEU A 23 18.04 -16.37 -13.93
C LEU A 23 17.52 -17.09 -12.67
N GLU A 24 17.75 -16.50 -11.48
CA GLU A 24 17.29 -17.08 -10.22
C GLU A 24 15.76 -17.28 -10.21
N ARG A 25 15.01 -16.30 -10.66
CA ARG A 25 13.54 -16.34 -10.69
C ARG A 25 13.00 -17.35 -11.71
N VAL A 26 13.61 -17.43 -12.88
CA VAL A 26 13.23 -18.41 -13.92
C VAL A 26 13.54 -19.82 -13.45
N THR A 27 14.70 -20.03 -12.80
CA THR A 27 15.08 -21.35 -12.26
C THR A 27 14.06 -21.81 -11.22
N GLU A 28 13.73 -20.98 -10.22
CA GLU A 28 12.71 -21.31 -9.21
C GLU A 28 11.36 -21.64 -9.85
N ASN A 29 10.92 -20.82 -10.83
CA ASN A 29 9.67 -21.06 -11.53
C ASN A 29 9.69 -22.39 -12.32
N TYR A 30 10.81 -22.75 -12.90
CA TYR A 30 10.95 -23.98 -13.67
C TYR A 30 10.99 -25.21 -12.76
N GLU A 31 11.69 -25.13 -11.63
CA GLU A 31 11.75 -26.20 -10.62
C GLU A 31 10.36 -26.49 -10.04
N ALA A 32 9.57 -25.44 -9.78
CA ALA A 32 8.22 -25.54 -9.21
C ALA A 32 7.10 -25.62 -10.28
N TYR A 33 7.44 -25.86 -11.56
CA TYR A 33 6.47 -25.77 -12.66
C TYR A 33 5.29 -26.74 -12.54
N TYR A 34 5.51 -27.92 -11.99
CA TYR A 34 4.50 -28.95 -11.78
C TYR A 34 3.98 -29.00 -10.34
N ASP A 35 4.47 -28.15 -9.45
CA ASP A 35 4.05 -28.15 -8.07
C ASP A 35 2.70 -27.44 -7.90
N ILE A 36 1.92 -27.93 -6.94
CA ILE A 36 0.70 -27.25 -6.52
C ILE A 36 1.09 -26.10 -5.61
N HIS A 37 0.85 -24.87 -6.06
CA HIS A 37 1.07 -23.69 -5.23
C HIS A 37 -0.09 -23.48 -4.25
N TYR A 38 0.24 -23.46 -2.97
CA TYR A 38 -0.74 -23.19 -1.91
C TYR A 38 -0.88 -21.68 -1.65
N PRO A 39 -2.07 -21.21 -1.22
CA PRO A 39 -2.26 -19.81 -0.88
C PRO A 39 -1.26 -19.30 0.16
N GLY A 40 -0.61 -18.18 -0.14
CA GLY A 40 0.37 -17.57 0.74
C GLY A 40 1.78 -18.18 0.69
N GLU A 41 2.07 -19.06 -0.25
CA GLU A 41 3.46 -19.43 -0.57
C GLU A 41 4.20 -18.24 -1.18
N GLU A 42 5.45 -18.11 -0.76
CA GLU A 42 6.30 -16.99 -1.16
C GLU A 42 7.46 -17.48 -2.02
N ARG A 43 7.88 -16.65 -2.96
CA ARG A 43 9.10 -16.87 -3.71
C ARG A 43 10.31 -16.79 -2.78
N THR A 44 11.25 -17.73 -2.95
CA THR A 44 12.46 -17.83 -2.12
C THR A 44 13.70 -17.31 -2.82
N SER A 45 13.74 -17.35 -4.15
CA SER A 45 14.85 -16.85 -4.97
C SER A 45 14.75 -15.35 -5.23
N ALA A 46 15.82 -14.73 -5.70
CA ALA A 46 15.89 -13.36 -6.16
C ALA A 46 15.23 -12.36 -5.19
N ARG A 47 15.57 -12.48 -3.90
CA ARG A 47 15.02 -11.68 -2.80
C ARG A 47 15.86 -10.43 -2.53
N GLY A 48 15.22 -9.43 -1.92
CA GLY A 48 15.90 -8.24 -1.40
C GLY A 48 16.22 -7.16 -2.42
N GLU A 49 15.60 -7.16 -3.60
CA GLU A 49 15.87 -6.20 -4.68
C GLU A 49 15.34 -4.79 -4.33
N ASN A 50 14.11 -4.67 -3.92
CA ASN A 50 13.55 -3.45 -3.38
C ASN A 50 13.12 -3.68 -1.93
N LYS A 51 13.50 -2.74 -1.07
CA LYS A 51 13.26 -2.81 0.38
C LYS A 51 12.59 -1.55 0.88
N SER A 52 11.77 -1.70 1.89
CA SER A 52 11.33 -0.56 2.69
C SER A 52 12.54 0.16 3.29
N PRO A 53 12.48 1.49 3.47
CA PRO A 53 13.57 2.23 4.11
C PRO A 53 13.84 1.81 5.56
N ILE A 54 12.92 1.09 6.19
CA ILE A 54 13.06 0.55 7.55
C ILE A 54 13.11 -0.99 7.57
N TYR A 55 13.51 -1.60 6.45
CA TYR A 55 13.59 -3.06 6.29
C TYR A 55 14.42 -3.74 7.39
N ASP A 56 15.59 -3.19 7.72
CA ASP A 56 16.49 -3.79 8.71
C ASP A 56 15.85 -3.76 10.11
N TRP A 57 15.17 -2.67 10.46
CA TRP A 57 14.40 -2.60 11.69
C TRP A 57 13.32 -3.69 11.77
N HIS A 58 12.56 -3.89 10.70
CA HIS A 58 11.55 -4.95 10.63
C HIS A 58 12.18 -6.32 10.84
N LYS A 59 13.29 -6.58 10.16
CA LYS A 59 14.02 -7.85 10.25
C LYS A 59 14.47 -8.15 11.69
N GLU A 60 15.01 -7.15 12.38
CA GLU A 60 15.45 -7.26 13.77
C GLU A 60 14.29 -7.45 14.75
N HIS A 61 13.07 -7.06 14.36
CA HIS A 61 11.87 -7.15 15.21
C HIS A 61 10.91 -8.28 14.82
N GLY A 62 11.43 -9.32 14.18
CA GLY A 62 10.67 -10.56 13.93
C GLY A 62 9.75 -10.53 12.72
N ALA A 63 9.93 -9.58 11.80
CA ALA A 63 9.15 -9.57 10.57
C ALA A 63 9.45 -10.79 9.70
N VAL A 64 8.39 -11.40 9.21
CA VAL A 64 8.43 -12.46 8.18
C VAL A 64 8.01 -11.82 6.86
N PHE A 65 8.93 -11.86 5.90
CA PHE A 65 8.76 -11.17 4.63
C PHE A 65 8.20 -12.06 3.54
N GLY A 66 7.33 -11.47 2.71
CA GLY A 66 6.97 -11.95 1.40
C GLY A 66 7.47 -11.01 0.31
N GLU A 67 7.28 -11.40 -0.94
CA GLU A 67 7.69 -10.61 -2.10
C GLU A 67 6.49 -10.25 -2.99
N LYS A 68 6.43 -9.00 -3.45
CA LYS A 68 5.50 -8.58 -4.49
C LYS A 68 6.18 -7.61 -5.46
N ALA A 69 6.26 -7.98 -6.74
CA ALA A 69 6.91 -7.18 -7.79
C ALA A 69 8.33 -6.72 -7.41
N ALA A 70 9.12 -7.66 -6.88
CA ALA A 70 10.48 -7.48 -6.37
C ALA A 70 10.61 -6.61 -5.11
N TRP A 71 9.51 -6.23 -4.46
CA TRP A 71 9.52 -5.57 -3.16
C TRP A 71 9.41 -6.57 -2.02
N GLU A 72 10.31 -6.44 -1.03
CA GLU A 72 10.14 -7.10 0.27
C GLU A 72 9.01 -6.42 1.05
N ARG A 73 8.04 -7.21 1.51
CA ARG A 73 6.90 -6.73 2.30
C ARG A 73 6.75 -7.55 3.55
N VAL A 74 6.43 -6.91 4.66
CA VAL A 74 6.16 -7.63 5.90
C VAL A 74 4.81 -8.33 5.78
N ASN A 75 4.80 -9.66 5.78
CA ASN A 75 3.58 -10.45 5.80
C ASN A 75 2.93 -10.47 7.19
N TYR A 76 3.74 -10.67 8.22
CA TYR A 76 3.37 -10.67 9.64
C TYR A 76 4.62 -10.58 10.51
N TYR A 77 4.43 -10.35 11.81
CA TYR A 77 5.51 -10.38 12.79
C TYR A 77 5.41 -11.63 13.64
N HIS A 78 6.47 -12.43 13.65
CA HIS A 78 6.57 -13.57 14.54
C HIS A 78 6.78 -13.10 15.98
N ASN A 79 5.85 -13.44 16.85
CA ASN A 79 5.98 -13.20 18.29
C ASN A 79 5.68 -14.52 19.03
N PRO A 80 6.66 -15.09 19.73
CA PRO A 80 6.48 -16.35 20.46
C PRO A 80 5.44 -16.27 21.59
N ASN A 81 5.06 -15.06 21.99
CA ASN A 81 4.03 -14.83 23.01
C ASN A 81 2.61 -14.73 22.47
N ASP A 82 2.42 -14.79 21.15
CA ASP A 82 1.09 -14.76 20.53
C ASP A 82 0.36 -16.06 20.90
N LYS A 83 -0.58 -15.94 21.83
CA LYS A 83 -1.42 -17.05 22.25
C LYS A 83 -2.47 -17.32 21.18
N GLN A 84 -2.78 -18.57 20.98
CA GLN A 84 -3.95 -18.95 20.19
C GLN A 84 -5.20 -18.51 20.95
N LEU A 85 -6.03 -17.73 20.28
CA LEU A 85 -7.27 -17.21 20.86
C LEU A 85 -8.29 -18.32 21.11
N ASP A 86 -8.44 -19.23 20.13
CA ASP A 86 -9.28 -20.41 20.24
C ASP A 86 -8.72 -21.55 19.37
N GLN A 87 -8.40 -22.68 19.97
CA GLN A 87 -7.87 -23.82 19.22
C GLN A 87 -8.90 -24.44 18.28
N SER A 88 -10.19 -24.29 18.55
CA SER A 88 -11.25 -24.82 17.69
C SER A 88 -11.37 -24.04 16.37
N LEU A 89 -10.97 -22.77 16.37
CA LEU A 89 -10.97 -21.90 15.18
C LEU A 89 -9.66 -21.98 14.40
N ARG A 90 -8.67 -22.70 14.91
CA ARG A 90 -7.39 -22.83 14.24
C ARG A 90 -7.52 -23.66 12.97
N PRO A 91 -7.08 -23.14 11.80
CA PRO A 91 -6.98 -23.95 10.60
C PRO A 91 -6.07 -25.15 10.82
N ASN A 92 -6.54 -26.33 10.43
CA ASN A 92 -5.70 -27.52 10.42
C ASN A 92 -4.65 -27.40 9.31
N GLY A 93 -3.45 -27.94 9.57
CA GLY A 93 -2.38 -28.01 8.58
C GLY A 93 -1.53 -26.75 8.49
N TRP A 94 -1.11 -26.45 7.29
CA TRP A 94 -0.09 -25.45 6.97
C TRP A 94 -0.35 -24.01 7.47
N PRO A 95 -1.50 -23.36 7.24
CA PRO A 95 -1.72 -21.99 7.72
C PRO A 95 -1.65 -21.87 9.24
N GLY A 96 -2.23 -22.83 9.96
CA GLY A 96 -2.26 -22.80 11.41
C GLY A 96 -0.91 -22.95 12.07
N LYS A 97 0.04 -23.60 11.41
CA LYS A 97 1.38 -23.83 11.98
C LYS A 97 2.27 -22.60 11.86
N ASN A 98 2.15 -21.85 10.77
CA ASN A 98 3.18 -20.89 10.38
C ASN A 98 2.86 -19.45 10.71
N TRP A 99 1.63 -18.98 10.50
CA TRP A 99 1.33 -17.55 10.58
C TRP A 99 0.01 -17.17 11.23
N HIS A 100 -0.96 -18.09 11.30
CA HIS A 100 -2.32 -17.76 11.75
C HIS A 100 -2.39 -17.11 13.14
N PRO A 101 -1.67 -17.56 14.19
CA PRO A 101 -1.72 -16.91 15.50
C PRO A 101 -1.22 -15.46 15.48
N ALA A 102 -0.14 -15.20 14.74
CA ALA A 102 0.42 -13.85 14.60
C ALA A 102 -0.55 -12.92 13.85
N VAL A 103 -1.08 -13.36 12.72
CA VAL A 103 -2.04 -12.59 11.93
C VAL A 103 -3.33 -12.32 12.72
N ALA A 104 -3.83 -13.31 13.47
CA ALA A 104 -4.99 -13.11 14.34
C ALA A 104 -4.72 -12.03 15.41
N ALA A 105 -3.55 -12.08 16.06
CA ALA A 105 -3.18 -11.08 17.06
C ALA A 105 -3.01 -9.66 16.46
N GLU A 106 -2.47 -9.55 15.24
CA GLU A 106 -2.36 -8.29 14.50
C GLU A 106 -3.75 -7.76 14.10
N HIS A 107 -4.63 -8.63 13.63
CA HIS A 107 -6.02 -8.31 13.29
C HIS A 107 -6.74 -7.72 14.51
N HIS A 108 -6.74 -8.45 15.63
CA HIS A 108 -7.37 -7.99 16.86
C HIS A 108 -6.78 -6.69 17.39
N ALA A 109 -5.44 -6.54 17.39
CA ALA A 109 -4.82 -5.28 17.79
C ALA A 109 -5.33 -4.10 16.96
N THR A 110 -5.49 -4.28 15.64
CA THR A 110 -6.03 -3.23 14.76
C THR A 110 -7.50 -2.92 15.07
N ARG A 111 -8.34 -3.92 15.40
CA ARG A 111 -9.74 -3.71 15.77
C ARG A 111 -9.91 -3.11 17.15
N ASP A 112 -9.11 -3.54 18.13
CA ASP A 112 -9.33 -3.26 19.56
C ASP A 112 -8.49 -2.08 20.05
N THR A 113 -7.32 -1.84 19.44
CA THR A 113 -6.35 -0.82 19.88
C THR A 113 -5.79 -0.01 18.73
N ALA A 114 -4.65 -0.39 18.15
CA ALA A 114 -4.07 0.22 16.97
C ALA A 114 -3.07 -0.70 16.27
N GLY A 115 -3.18 -0.84 14.95
CA GLY A 115 -2.18 -1.43 14.07
C GLY A 115 -1.32 -0.38 13.38
N LEU A 116 -0.02 -0.67 13.25
CA LEU A 116 0.95 0.13 12.50
C LEU A 116 1.54 -0.73 11.38
N PHE A 117 1.39 -0.28 10.15
CA PHE A 117 1.70 -1.01 8.92
C PHE A 117 2.74 -0.27 8.08
N ASP A 118 3.67 -0.98 7.50
CA ASP A 118 4.56 -0.43 6.48
C ASP A 118 4.05 -0.78 5.08
N GLU A 119 3.54 0.22 4.39
CA GLU A 119 3.00 0.16 3.04
C GLU A 119 3.91 0.88 2.04
N SER A 120 5.19 1.05 2.38
CA SER A 120 6.15 1.79 1.54
C SER A 120 6.33 1.21 0.14
N SER A 121 5.94 -0.04 -0.07
CA SER A 121 5.96 -0.69 -1.38
C SER A 121 4.83 -0.24 -2.33
N PHE A 122 3.76 0.42 -1.84
CA PHE A 122 2.72 0.95 -2.72
C PHE A 122 3.31 1.91 -3.74
N ALA A 123 2.85 1.82 -4.97
CA ALA A 123 3.27 2.73 -6.02
C ALA A 123 2.71 4.14 -5.77
N LYS A 124 3.58 5.12 -5.95
CA LYS A 124 3.27 6.55 -5.78
C LYS A 124 3.61 7.26 -7.08
N ILE A 125 2.58 7.74 -7.76
CA ILE A 125 2.70 8.43 -9.03
C ILE A 125 2.30 9.88 -8.83
N LYS A 126 3.17 10.80 -9.17
CA LYS A 126 2.85 12.22 -9.21
C LYS A 126 2.40 12.59 -10.63
N VAL A 127 1.23 13.20 -10.72
CA VAL A 127 0.71 13.77 -11.97
C VAL A 127 0.62 15.28 -11.79
N SER A 128 1.31 16.05 -12.65
CA SER A 128 1.40 17.50 -12.52
C SER A 128 1.31 18.20 -13.87
N GLY A 129 1.12 19.52 -13.86
CA GLY A 129 1.01 20.35 -15.03
C GLY A 129 -0.35 21.02 -15.16
N LEU A 130 -0.46 22.07 -15.98
CA LEU A 130 -1.61 22.96 -16.05
C LEU A 130 -2.95 22.24 -16.29
N ARG A 131 -2.94 21.15 -17.09
CA ARG A 131 -4.14 20.38 -17.43
C ARG A 131 -4.23 19.04 -16.70
N SER A 132 -3.47 18.85 -15.64
CA SER A 132 -3.45 17.56 -14.89
C SER A 132 -4.80 17.17 -14.31
N GLY A 133 -5.56 18.14 -13.80
CA GLY A 133 -6.91 17.91 -13.27
C GLY A 133 -7.91 17.51 -14.35
N GLU A 134 -7.88 18.16 -15.51
CA GLU A 134 -8.70 17.83 -16.67
C GLU A 134 -8.37 16.41 -17.18
N PHE A 135 -7.08 16.09 -17.30
CA PHE A 135 -6.60 14.78 -17.70
C PHE A 135 -7.13 13.67 -16.80
N LEU A 136 -6.95 13.81 -15.49
CA LEU A 136 -7.42 12.79 -14.54
C LEU A 136 -8.95 12.69 -14.48
N THR A 137 -9.67 13.80 -14.65
CA THR A 137 -11.14 13.80 -14.70
C THR A 137 -11.66 13.06 -15.94
N LEU A 138 -10.94 13.12 -17.06
CA LEU A 138 -11.29 12.37 -18.26
C LEU A 138 -11.19 10.86 -18.06
N LEU A 139 -10.21 10.40 -17.26
CA LEU A 139 -9.87 8.99 -17.13
C LEU A 139 -10.60 8.30 -15.97
N CYS A 140 -10.98 9.04 -14.95
CA CYS A 140 -11.51 8.51 -13.71
C CYS A 140 -13.04 8.53 -13.66
N ALA A 141 -13.64 7.52 -13.07
CA ALA A 141 -15.08 7.43 -12.87
C ALA A 141 -15.63 8.52 -11.93
N ASN A 142 -14.81 8.97 -10.97
CA ASN A 142 -15.18 10.02 -10.02
C ASN A 142 -14.46 11.33 -10.35
N ASN A 143 -15.10 12.45 -10.03
CA ASN A 143 -14.41 13.75 -10.03
C ASN A 143 -13.26 13.75 -9.02
N VAL A 144 -12.06 14.07 -9.48
CA VAL A 144 -10.83 14.13 -8.65
C VAL A 144 -10.40 15.57 -8.35
N VAL A 145 -10.97 16.55 -9.02
CA VAL A 145 -10.72 17.98 -8.80
C VAL A 145 -11.74 18.51 -7.79
N LYS A 146 -11.42 18.33 -6.50
CA LYS A 146 -12.31 18.71 -5.37
C LYS A 146 -11.71 19.78 -4.47
N GLY A 147 -10.56 20.31 -4.84
CA GLY A 147 -9.78 21.26 -4.06
C GLY A 147 -8.59 20.64 -3.35
N VAL A 148 -7.57 21.45 -3.10
CA VAL A 148 -6.32 21.04 -2.47
C VAL A 148 -6.59 20.39 -1.11
N GLY A 149 -5.95 19.26 -0.86
CA GLY A 149 -6.14 18.46 0.35
C GLY A 149 -7.33 17.49 0.31
N LYS A 150 -8.05 17.39 -0.80
CA LYS A 150 -9.10 16.38 -0.96
C LYS A 150 -8.54 15.13 -1.60
N THR A 151 -8.97 13.98 -1.08
CA THR A 151 -8.63 12.66 -1.58
C THR A 151 -9.88 12.00 -2.16
N THR A 152 -9.71 11.24 -3.24
CA THR A 152 -10.79 10.53 -3.91
C THR A 152 -10.31 9.11 -4.22
N TYR A 153 -11.04 8.11 -3.75
CA TYR A 153 -10.92 6.76 -4.30
C TYR A 153 -11.75 6.68 -5.58
N THR A 154 -11.17 6.19 -6.66
CA THR A 154 -11.80 6.14 -7.96
C THR A 154 -11.23 5.03 -8.83
N GLN A 155 -12.02 4.57 -9.78
CA GLN A 155 -11.61 3.65 -10.82
C GLN A 155 -11.22 4.45 -12.08
N ALA A 156 -10.14 4.04 -12.74
CA ALA A 156 -9.87 4.41 -14.12
C ALA A 156 -10.55 3.42 -15.04
N LEU A 157 -11.28 3.90 -16.02
CA LEU A 157 -12.11 3.07 -16.89
C LEU A 157 -11.52 2.96 -18.29
N ASN A 158 -11.58 1.76 -18.86
CA ASN A 158 -11.28 1.56 -20.27
C ASN A 158 -12.48 1.93 -21.18
N LYS A 159 -12.28 1.90 -22.49
CA LYS A 159 -13.32 2.26 -23.48
C LYS A 159 -14.59 1.39 -23.45
N ARG A 160 -14.56 0.27 -22.72
CA ARG A 160 -15.70 -0.64 -22.54
C ARG A 160 -16.41 -0.47 -21.19
N GLY A 161 -15.89 0.42 -20.35
CA GLY A 161 -16.38 0.64 -19.00
C GLY A 161 -15.77 -0.30 -17.95
N GLY A 162 -14.88 -1.23 -18.34
CA GLY A 162 -14.17 -2.10 -17.41
C GLY A 162 -13.12 -1.33 -16.58
N ILE A 163 -12.83 -1.83 -15.39
CA ILE A 163 -11.92 -1.19 -14.44
C ILE A 163 -10.47 -1.48 -14.82
N GLU A 164 -9.82 -0.51 -15.43
CA GLU A 164 -8.41 -0.61 -15.83
C GLU A 164 -7.47 -0.55 -14.64
N SER A 165 -7.77 0.31 -13.68
CA SER A 165 -7.04 0.46 -12.43
C SER A 165 -7.95 1.06 -11.36
N ASP A 166 -7.59 0.88 -10.08
CA ASP A 166 -8.19 1.62 -8.99
C ASP A 166 -7.13 2.51 -8.31
N TYR A 167 -7.52 3.73 -7.99
CA TYR A 167 -6.62 4.76 -7.50
C TYR A 167 -7.15 5.42 -6.24
N THR A 168 -6.24 5.71 -5.32
CA THR A 168 -6.44 6.76 -4.34
C THR A 168 -5.72 8.02 -4.82
N ILE A 169 -6.47 9.06 -5.20
CA ILE A 169 -5.94 10.31 -5.76
C ILE A 169 -6.14 11.45 -4.79
N THR A 170 -5.04 12.09 -4.40
CA THR A 170 -5.05 13.31 -3.59
C THR A 170 -4.65 14.51 -4.43
N GLN A 171 -5.46 15.56 -4.45
CA GLN A 171 -5.07 16.85 -5.02
C GLN A 171 -4.14 17.56 -4.02
N VAL A 172 -2.83 17.56 -4.30
CA VAL A 172 -1.80 18.06 -3.38
C VAL A 172 -1.47 19.54 -3.60
N ALA A 173 -1.72 20.03 -4.83
CA ALA A 173 -1.68 21.43 -5.20
C ALA A 173 -2.71 21.68 -6.34
N GLU A 174 -2.87 22.90 -6.80
CA GLU A 174 -3.88 23.25 -7.79
C GLU A 174 -3.76 22.44 -9.09
N SER A 175 -2.52 22.21 -9.53
CA SER A 175 -2.18 21.42 -10.73
C SER A 175 -1.25 20.25 -10.42
N GLU A 176 -1.36 19.66 -9.24
CA GLU A 176 -0.56 18.52 -8.83
C GLU A 176 -1.38 17.51 -8.03
N PHE A 177 -1.27 16.25 -8.41
CA PHE A 177 -1.99 15.12 -7.85
C PHE A 177 -1.02 14.01 -7.46
N LEU A 178 -1.25 13.41 -6.28
CA LEU A 178 -0.58 12.20 -5.82
C LEU A 178 -1.54 11.02 -6.01
N ILE A 179 -1.14 10.06 -6.82
CA ILE A 179 -1.85 8.80 -7.04
C ILE A 179 -1.15 7.70 -6.27
N ILE A 180 -1.93 6.96 -5.48
CA ILE A 180 -1.47 5.74 -4.81
C ILE A 180 -2.17 4.56 -5.46
N THR A 181 -1.39 3.52 -5.81
CA THR A 181 -1.88 2.27 -6.37
C THR A 181 -1.08 1.08 -5.85
N GLY A 182 -1.53 -0.13 -6.15
CA GLY A 182 -0.92 -1.35 -5.62
C GLY A 182 0.52 -1.57 -6.10
N THR A 183 1.34 -2.17 -5.26
CA THR A 183 2.77 -2.42 -5.48
C THR A 183 3.09 -3.03 -6.87
N ALA A 184 2.27 -3.98 -7.32
CA ALA A 184 2.51 -4.70 -8.56
C ALA A 184 2.06 -3.94 -9.82
N PHE A 185 1.37 -2.81 -9.67
CA PHE A 185 0.69 -2.15 -10.76
C PHE A 185 1.38 -0.88 -11.26
N LEU A 186 2.49 -0.48 -10.66
CA LEU A 186 3.24 0.73 -11.06
C LEU A 186 3.47 0.82 -12.57
N ASN A 187 4.03 -0.23 -13.18
CA ASN A 187 4.36 -0.21 -14.61
C ASN A 187 3.11 -0.19 -15.48
N HIS A 188 2.08 -0.94 -15.07
CA HIS A 188 0.78 -0.94 -15.75
C HIS A 188 0.16 0.45 -15.73
N ASP A 189 -0.04 0.98 -14.54
CA ASP A 189 -0.77 2.21 -14.32
C ASP A 189 -0.06 3.43 -14.92
N LYS A 190 1.26 3.52 -14.68
CA LYS A 190 2.08 4.58 -15.30
C LYS A 190 2.06 4.49 -16.82
N GLY A 191 2.26 3.29 -17.39
CA GLY A 191 2.23 3.08 -18.83
C GLY A 191 0.87 3.38 -19.45
N TRP A 192 -0.22 3.03 -18.76
CA TRP A 192 -1.58 3.35 -19.21
C TRP A 192 -1.85 4.85 -19.14
N LEU A 193 -1.51 5.54 -18.05
CA LEU A 193 -1.61 6.99 -17.92
C LEU A 193 -0.82 7.71 -19.04
N GLU A 194 0.44 7.31 -19.29
CA GLU A 194 1.27 7.87 -20.34
C GLU A 194 0.68 7.63 -21.75
N LYS A 195 0.06 6.47 -21.96
CA LYS A 195 -0.65 6.17 -23.21
C LYS A 195 -1.86 7.10 -23.40
N GLN A 196 -2.71 7.23 -22.38
CA GLN A 196 -3.87 8.10 -22.42
C GLN A 196 -3.48 9.58 -22.59
N MET A 197 -2.41 10.01 -21.93
CA MET A 197 -1.85 11.34 -22.09
C MET A 197 -1.54 11.66 -23.57
N ARG A 198 -0.87 10.73 -24.26
CA ARG A 198 -0.57 10.87 -25.71
C ARG A 198 -1.82 10.79 -26.59
N GLU A 199 -2.71 9.83 -26.35
CA GLU A 199 -3.94 9.62 -27.15
C GLU A 199 -4.88 10.83 -27.08
N HIS A 200 -4.89 11.55 -25.96
CA HIS A 200 -5.78 12.71 -25.75
C HIS A 200 -5.07 14.07 -25.82
N ASN A 201 -3.80 14.12 -26.27
CA ASN A 201 -3.02 15.35 -26.48
C ASN A 201 -2.88 16.22 -25.21
N PHE A 202 -2.51 15.60 -24.08
CA PHE A 202 -2.21 16.29 -22.84
C PHE A 202 -0.70 16.52 -22.67
N ASP A 203 -0.05 17.14 -23.65
CA ASP A 203 1.42 17.32 -23.69
C ASP A 203 1.99 18.14 -22.53
N GLN A 204 1.15 18.88 -21.80
CA GLN A 204 1.55 19.70 -20.64
C GLN A 204 1.43 18.93 -19.30
N VAL A 205 1.02 17.67 -19.34
CA VAL A 205 0.96 16.80 -18.17
C VAL A 205 2.27 16.04 -18.00
N VAL A 206 2.76 15.98 -16.78
CA VAL A 206 3.97 15.25 -16.40
C VAL A 206 3.57 14.13 -15.45
N ILE A 207 4.04 12.92 -15.71
CA ILE A 207 3.76 11.71 -14.91
C ILE A 207 5.09 11.16 -14.37
N GLU A 208 5.27 11.20 -13.06
CA GLU A 208 6.51 10.81 -12.39
C GLU A 208 6.27 9.67 -11.40
N ASP A 209 7.11 8.64 -11.46
CA ASP A 209 7.20 7.66 -10.38
C ASP A 209 8.04 8.23 -9.23
N ILE A 210 7.40 8.41 -8.08
CA ILE A 210 8.03 8.88 -6.85
C ILE A 210 8.01 7.83 -5.74
N THR A 211 7.77 6.56 -6.09
CA THR A 211 7.62 5.45 -5.14
C THR A 211 8.78 5.37 -4.15
N LYS A 212 10.02 5.52 -4.64
CA LYS A 212 11.22 5.42 -3.81
C LYS A 212 11.58 6.71 -3.05
N GLN A 213 10.80 7.79 -3.21
CA GLN A 213 11.05 9.06 -2.52
C GLN A 213 10.29 9.16 -1.19
N LEU A 214 9.17 8.43 -1.07
CA LEU A 214 8.28 8.47 0.09
C LEU A 214 8.06 7.07 0.67
N ALA A 215 8.30 6.92 1.97
CA ALA A 215 7.72 5.84 2.75
C ALA A 215 6.20 6.06 2.90
N CYS A 216 5.45 4.99 3.13
CA CYS A 216 4.04 5.04 3.47
C CYS A 216 3.80 4.17 4.70
N PHE A 217 3.27 4.78 5.77
CA PHE A 217 2.89 4.04 6.98
C PHE A 217 1.41 4.22 7.25
N GLY A 218 0.70 3.11 7.39
CA GLY A 218 -0.68 3.08 7.83
C GLY A 218 -0.76 2.96 9.36
N ILE A 219 -1.51 3.83 10.01
CA ILE A 219 -1.86 3.71 11.42
C ILE A 219 -3.37 3.70 11.57
N TRP A 220 -3.93 2.57 12.00
CA TRP A 220 -5.37 2.37 12.09
C TRP A 220 -5.78 1.68 13.39
N GLY A 221 -6.95 2.03 13.86
CA GLY A 221 -7.57 1.46 15.04
C GLY A 221 -8.22 2.51 15.94
N PRO A 222 -8.99 2.10 16.96
CA PRO A 222 -9.68 3.01 17.89
C PRO A 222 -8.75 4.01 18.58
N ASN A 223 -7.51 3.63 18.83
CA ASN A 223 -6.52 4.47 19.50
C ASN A 223 -5.60 5.24 18.53
N ALA A 224 -5.74 5.08 17.21
CA ALA A 224 -4.85 5.71 16.21
C ALA A 224 -4.78 7.23 16.38
N ARG A 225 -5.93 7.91 16.58
CA ARG A 225 -5.98 9.36 16.83
C ARG A 225 -5.20 9.74 18.08
N LYS A 226 -5.44 9.08 19.20
CA LYS A 226 -4.77 9.37 20.47
C LYS A 226 -3.26 9.19 20.38
N ILE A 227 -2.79 8.25 19.56
CA ILE A 227 -1.36 8.03 19.33
C ILE A 227 -0.77 9.18 18.52
N LEU A 228 -1.43 9.58 17.44
CA LEU A 228 -0.96 10.70 16.61
C LEU A 228 -0.98 12.02 17.38
N GLU A 229 -2.00 12.30 18.21
CA GLU A 229 -2.08 13.49 19.08
C GLU A 229 -0.90 13.64 20.05
N LYS A 230 -0.21 12.54 20.38
CA LYS A 230 1.01 12.60 21.21
C LYS A 230 2.27 13.04 20.44
N VAL A 231 2.24 13.05 19.13
CA VAL A 231 3.43 13.29 18.29
C VAL A 231 3.28 14.45 17.32
N THR A 232 2.09 15.03 17.19
CA THR A 232 1.80 16.20 16.33
C THR A 232 0.83 17.14 17.01
N ASP A 233 0.99 18.45 16.75
CA ASP A 233 0.06 19.50 17.18
C ASP A 233 -1.06 19.75 16.17
N ALA A 234 -1.13 18.98 15.08
CA ALA A 234 -2.16 19.12 14.07
C ALA A 234 -3.55 18.77 14.65
N ASP A 235 -4.57 19.55 14.29
CA ASP A 235 -5.95 19.22 14.62
C ASP A 235 -6.38 17.94 13.86
N LEU A 236 -6.53 16.84 14.61
CA LEU A 236 -6.94 15.53 14.13
C LEU A 236 -8.43 15.24 14.40
N SER A 237 -9.20 16.21 14.87
CA SER A 237 -10.65 16.10 15.09
C SER A 237 -11.40 15.78 13.77
N ASN A 238 -12.66 15.42 13.85
CA ASN A 238 -13.46 15.18 12.64
C ASN A 238 -13.70 16.46 11.84
N GLU A 239 -13.80 17.58 12.53
CA GLU A 239 -13.97 18.92 11.96
C GLU A 239 -12.66 19.40 11.34
N GLY A 240 -11.57 19.26 12.06
CA GLY A 240 -10.25 19.69 11.62
C GLY A 240 -9.64 18.81 10.55
N PHE A 241 -9.85 17.49 10.60
CA PHE A 241 -9.30 16.54 9.64
C PHE A 241 -10.34 15.49 9.23
N GLY A 242 -11.25 15.88 8.34
CA GLY A 242 -12.33 15.02 7.84
C GLY A 242 -11.81 13.77 7.09
N PHE A 243 -12.66 12.75 7.00
CA PHE A 243 -12.39 11.56 6.18
C PHE A 243 -12.18 11.95 4.71
N MET A 244 -11.27 11.26 4.00
CA MET A 244 -10.83 11.58 2.64
C MET A 244 -10.22 12.99 2.50
N HIS A 245 -9.58 13.47 3.56
CA HIS A 245 -8.76 14.68 3.51
C HIS A 245 -7.29 14.32 3.71
N SER A 246 -6.43 15.16 3.14
CA SER A 246 -4.99 15.07 3.23
C SER A 246 -4.39 16.41 3.63
N LYS A 247 -3.48 16.42 4.59
CA LYS A 247 -2.82 17.63 5.10
C LYS A 247 -1.33 17.41 5.27
N LEU A 248 -0.55 18.47 5.17
CA LEU A 248 0.81 18.47 5.69
C LEU A 248 0.75 18.67 7.21
N ILE A 249 1.42 17.78 7.92
CA ILE A 249 1.58 17.83 9.38
C ILE A 249 3.05 17.75 9.74
N GLN A 250 3.39 18.01 10.99
CA GLN A 250 4.74 17.83 11.50
C GLN A 250 4.75 16.80 12.62
N ILE A 251 5.71 15.87 12.57
CA ILE A 251 6.01 14.92 13.65
C ILE A 251 7.51 15.02 13.92
N LYS A 252 7.91 15.31 15.15
CA LYS A 252 9.33 15.50 15.52
C LYS A 252 10.06 16.55 14.66
N GLY A 253 9.35 17.61 14.24
CA GLY A 253 9.89 18.65 13.36
C GLY A 253 10.02 18.25 11.89
N ILE A 254 9.65 17.02 11.53
CA ILE A 254 9.67 16.50 10.16
C ILE A 254 8.31 16.76 9.52
N GLN A 255 8.29 17.47 8.40
CA GLN A 255 7.08 17.65 7.62
C GLN A 255 6.78 16.40 6.79
N LEU A 256 5.55 15.93 6.87
CA LEU A 256 5.03 14.79 6.12
C LEU A 256 3.58 15.03 5.73
N ARG A 257 3.10 14.28 4.75
CA ARG A 257 1.69 14.30 4.37
C ARG A 257 0.94 13.20 5.10
N ALA A 258 -0.14 13.55 5.78
CA ALA A 258 -1.08 12.60 6.35
C ALA A 258 -2.37 12.63 5.54
N THR A 259 -2.93 11.47 5.24
CA THR A 259 -4.22 11.32 4.57
C THR A 259 -5.14 10.49 5.44
N ARG A 260 -6.29 11.04 5.83
CA ARG A 260 -7.28 10.30 6.61
C ARG A 260 -8.06 9.36 5.71
N ILE A 261 -7.62 8.13 5.65
CA ILE A 261 -8.16 7.05 4.82
C ILE A 261 -7.98 5.72 5.54
N THR A 262 -8.69 4.69 5.10
CA THR A 262 -8.54 3.33 5.63
C THR A 262 -8.76 2.30 4.55
N TYR A 263 -8.00 1.22 4.61
CA TYR A 263 -8.25 -0.02 3.87
C TYR A 263 -8.55 -1.20 4.81
N VAL A 264 -8.57 -0.94 6.11
CA VAL A 264 -8.89 -1.94 7.15
C VAL A 264 -10.24 -1.68 7.83
N GLY A 265 -10.89 -0.56 7.52
CA GLY A 265 -12.20 -0.19 8.05
C GLY A 265 -12.18 0.41 9.45
N GLU A 266 -11.03 0.79 9.96
CA GLU A 266 -10.87 1.49 11.24
C GLU A 266 -10.45 2.94 11.03
N LEU A 267 -10.65 3.78 12.07
CA LEU A 267 -10.15 5.15 12.11
C LEU A 267 -8.63 5.16 11.95
N GLY A 268 -8.11 6.01 11.08
CA GLY A 268 -6.67 6.21 10.98
C GLY A 268 -6.22 7.00 9.77
N TRP A 269 -4.94 6.93 9.51
CA TRP A 269 -4.25 7.73 8.50
C TRP A 269 -3.15 6.93 7.81
N GLU A 270 -2.96 7.21 6.54
CA GLU A 270 -1.71 6.92 5.83
C GLU A 270 -0.79 8.14 5.93
N LEU A 271 0.46 7.88 6.28
CA LEU A 271 1.51 8.88 6.45
C LEU A 271 2.54 8.71 5.34
N TYR A 272 2.70 9.72 4.49
CA TYR A 272 3.69 9.75 3.41
C TYR A 272 4.89 10.58 3.85
N ILE A 273 6.02 9.92 4.06
CA ILE A 273 7.17 10.42 4.79
C ILE A 273 8.39 10.43 3.86
N PRO A 274 9.20 11.49 3.82
CA PRO A 274 10.50 11.43 3.14
C PRO A 274 11.31 10.22 3.61
N VAL A 275 11.81 9.42 2.68
CA VAL A 275 12.46 8.12 2.98
C VAL A 275 13.54 8.24 4.06
N LYS A 276 14.35 9.30 4.03
CA LYS A 276 15.42 9.54 5.01
C LYS A 276 14.95 9.66 6.46
N ASP A 277 13.70 10.06 6.66
CA ASP A 277 13.13 10.38 7.97
C ASP A 277 12.20 9.27 8.50
N SER A 278 11.99 8.21 7.71
CA SER A 278 10.99 7.17 7.97
C SER A 278 11.20 6.43 9.29
N LEU A 279 12.44 6.05 9.63
CA LEU A 279 12.73 5.36 10.89
C LEU A 279 12.41 6.21 12.12
N VAL A 280 12.70 7.51 12.06
CA VAL A 280 12.41 8.45 13.17
C VAL A 280 10.90 8.51 13.41
N ILE A 281 10.10 8.60 12.35
CA ILE A 281 8.63 8.64 12.45
C ILE A 281 8.09 7.31 12.96
N TRP A 282 8.56 6.18 12.43
CA TRP A 282 8.17 4.85 12.87
C TRP A 282 8.36 4.64 14.38
N LEU A 283 9.56 4.97 14.87
CA LEU A 283 9.89 4.85 16.29
C LEU A 283 9.08 5.82 17.15
N ALA A 284 8.83 7.05 16.67
CA ALA A 284 8.00 8.02 17.39
C ALA A 284 6.57 7.50 17.60
N LEU A 285 5.98 6.87 16.58
CA LEU A 285 4.65 6.27 16.67
C LEU A 285 4.62 5.09 17.63
N LEU A 286 5.61 4.20 17.59
CA LEU A 286 5.70 3.07 18.51
C LEU A 286 5.84 3.51 19.96
N VAL A 287 6.69 4.51 20.23
CA VAL A 287 6.86 5.07 21.58
C VAL A 287 5.55 5.71 22.08
N ALA A 288 4.91 6.51 21.24
CA ALA A 288 3.64 7.20 21.58
C ALA A 288 2.49 6.22 21.81
N GLY A 289 2.48 5.10 21.10
CA GLY A 289 1.42 4.09 21.17
C GLY A 289 1.64 2.99 22.20
N LYS A 290 2.81 2.94 22.87
CA LYS A 290 3.17 1.85 23.77
C LYS A 290 2.09 1.54 24.81
N ASP A 291 1.59 2.56 25.50
CA ASP A 291 0.56 2.43 26.53
C ASP A 291 -0.87 2.38 25.96
N LEU A 292 -1.02 2.52 24.66
CA LEU A 292 -2.28 2.49 23.92
C LEU A 292 -2.46 1.20 23.11
N GLY A 293 -1.57 0.24 23.27
CA GLY A 293 -1.66 -1.08 22.66
C GLY A 293 -1.32 -1.10 21.16
N ILE A 294 -0.47 -0.16 20.68
CA ILE A 294 0.00 -0.19 19.28
C ILE A 294 0.76 -1.48 18.99
N ARG A 295 0.48 -2.08 17.85
CA ARG A 295 1.17 -3.28 17.37
C ARG A 295 1.63 -3.08 15.94
N THR A 296 2.84 -3.54 15.63
CA THR A 296 3.29 -3.68 14.24
C THR A 296 2.56 -4.82 13.57
N CYS A 297 2.08 -4.58 12.35
CA CYS A 297 1.22 -5.49 11.61
C CYS A 297 1.68 -5.62 10.16
N GLY A 298 1.39 -6.75 9.54
CA GLY A 298 1.77 -7.04 8.18
C GLY A 298 0.60 -7.15 7.19
N TYR A 299 0.93 -7.38 5.93
CA TYR A 299 -0.04 -7.42 4.83
C TYR A 299 -1.10 -8.53 4.97
N ARG A 300 -0.79 -9.64 5.65
CA ARG A 300 -1.80 -10.70 5.89
C ARG A 300 -2.90 -10.24 6.83
N ALA A 301 -2.59 -9.38 7.80
CA ALA A 301 -3.61 -8.76 8.63
C ALA A 301 -4.46 -7.76 7.82
N ILE A 302 -3.85 -6.94 6.95
CA ILE A 302 -4.59 -6.06 6.03
C ILE A 302 -5.58 -6.87 5.20
N GLU A 303 -5.16 -7.98 4.63
CA GLU A 303 -6.02 -8.85 3.80
C GLU A 303 -7.23 -9.37 4.58
N SER A 304 -7.02 -9.84 5.80
CA SER A 304 -8.10 -10.28 6.69
C SER A 304 -9.06 -9.13 7.06
N LEU A 305 -8.52 -7.98 7.43
CA LEU A 305 -9.27 -6.81 7.87
C LEU A 305 -10.10 -6.20 6.74
N ARG A 306 -9.54 -6.08 5.53
CA ARG A 306 -10.25 -5.51 4.37
C ARG A 306 -11.40 -6.41 3.92
N LEU A 307 -11.20 -7.74 3.93
CA LEU A 307 -12.24 -8.72 3.59
C LEU A 307 -13.45 -8.62 4.51
N GLU A 308 -13.22 -8.48 5.82
CA GLU A 308 -14.27 -8.32 6.82
C GLU A 308 -15.14 -7.09 6.56
N LYS A 309 -14.56 -6.01 6.00
CA LYS A 309 -15.29 -4.79 5.60
C LYS A 309 -15.82 -4.83 4.16
N GLY A 310 -15.53 -5.87 3.40
CA GLY A 310 -15.94 -6.00 2.02
C GLY A 310 -15.21 -5.08 1.05
N TYR A 311 -14.04 -4.52 1.42
CA TYR A 311 -13.21 -3.75 0.51
C TYR A 311 -12.62 -4.65 -0.58
N ARG A 312 -12.61 -4.14 -1.81
CA ARG A 312 -12.15 -4.89 -2.98
C ARG A 312 -10.67 -4.67 -3.22
N ALA A 313 -10.01 -5.69 -3.80
CA ALA A 313 -8.66 -5.60 -4.31
C ALA A 313 -8.69 -5.72 -5.83
N TRP A 314 -8.08 -4.76 -6.52
CA TRP A 314 -7.96 -4.83 -7.98
C TRP A 314 -7.09 -6.03 -8.39
N ALA A 315 -7.41 -6.61 -9.53
CA ALA A 315 -6.92 -7.88 -10.08
C ALA A 315 -7.41 -9.15 -9.33
N GLY A 316 -7.85 -9.03 -8.08
CA GLY A 316 -8.43 -10.15 -7.34
C GLY A 316 -9.95 -10.26 -7.51
N GLU A 317 -10.67 -9.19 -7.15
CA GLU A 317 -12.14 -9.16 -7.18
C GLU A 317 -12.71 -8.20 -8.24
N ILE A 318 -11.95 -7.20 -8.65
CA ILE A 318 -12.29 -6.27 -9.73
C ILE A 318 -11.14 -6.19 -10.72
N ASN A 319 -11.44 -6.03 -12.01
CA ASN A 319 -10.45 -6.05 -13.09
C ASN A 319 -10.98 -5.35 -14.35
N SER A 320 -10.25 -5.43 -15.47
CA SER A 320 -10.61 -4.78 -16.75
C SER A 320 -11.86 -5.35 -17.44
N GLU A 321 -12.45 -6.42 -16.90
CA GLU A 321 -13.67 -7.06 -17.43
C GLU A 321 -14.90 -6.84 -16.54
N THR A 322 -14.71 -6.27 -15.32
CA THR A 322 -15.79 -5.99 -14.34
C THR A 322 -16.23 -4.54 -14.32
#